data_1779544457cb60ed4044095a2b8584f8
#
_entry.id   1779544457cb60ed4044095a2b8584f8
#
_cell.length_a   1.000
_cell.length_b   1.000
_cell.length_c   1.000
_cell.angle_alpha   90.00
_cell.angle_beta   90.00
_cell.angle_gamma   90.00
#
_symmetry.space_group_name_H-M   'P 1'
#
loop_
_entity.id
_entity.type
_entity.pdbx_description
1 polymer ?
#
loop_
_entity_poly.entity_id
_entity_poly.type
_entity_poly.pdbx_seq_one_letter_code
_entity_poly.pdbx_strand_id
1 'polypeptide(L)'
;MNYTISIGITIGVLAGILVSLAESLNVLSWVCIVSWALYYASGAGVEGLKKTIASNVTGVIYGFIIVWGAGILGFPYALGVMVAIFAFLMCAQAHISIFSFIPGAFCSAAAYFGAGAKPEVFIAVATSLILGTVLGFVSDILAKSIMKKEKPTVSNKSSNSSS
;
A
#
# COMPACT_ATOMS: atom_id res chain seq x y z
N MET A 1 -11.64 -10.03 -21.36
CA MET A 1 -11.83 -8.80 -20.55
C MET A 1 -10.49 -8.07 -20.44
N ASN A 2 -10.50 -6.75 -20.53
CA ASN A 2 -9.27 -5.95 -20.41
C ASN A 2 -8.77 -5.97 -18.95
N TYR A 3 -7.44 -5.94 -18.71
CA TYR A 3 -6.84 -5.94 -17.38
C TYR A 3 -7.43 -4.86 -16.47
N THR A 4 -7.64 -3.67 -16.99
CA THR A 4 -8.22 -2.53 -16.25
C THR A 4 -9.62 -2.82 -15.71
N ILE A 5 -10.45 -3.51 -16.49
CA ILE A 5 -11.81 -3.88 -16.05
C ILE A 5 -11.74 -5.00 -15.00
N SER A 6 -10.90 -6.01 -15.22
CA SER A 6 -10.73 -7.11 -14.27
C SER A 6 -10.25 -6.61 -12.90
N ILE A 7 -9.25 -5.71 -12.90
CA ILE A 7 -8.72 -5.15 -11.68
C ILE A 7 -9.72 -4.21 -10.99
N GLY A 8 -10.51 -3.44 -11.78
CA GLY A 8 -11.56 -2.59 -11.23
C GLY A 8 -12.64 -3.39 -10.49
N ILE A 9 -13.07 -4.53 -11.05
CA ILE A 9 -14.04 -5.42 -10.40
C ILE A 9 -13.47 -5.99 -9.11
N THR A 10 -12.26 -6.54 -9.14
CA THR A 10 -11.65 -7.16 -7.95
C THR A 10 -11.41 -6.13 -6.84
N ILE A 11 -10.90 -4.95 -7.17
CA ILE A 11 -10.71 -3.87 -6.20
C ILE A 11 -12.05 -3.41 -5.64
N GLY A 12 -13.05 -3.17 -6.50
CA GLY A 12 -14.36 -2.70 -6.06
C GLY A 12 -15.04 -3.64 -5.06
N VAL A 13 -15.05 -4.94 -5.36
CA VAL A 13 -15.62 -5.95 -4.45
C VAL A 13 -14.84 -6.03 -3.13
N LEU A 14 -13.51 -6.15 -3.20
CA LEU A 14 -12.69 -6.26 -2.00
C LEU A 14 -12.71 -4.99 -1.14
N ALA A 15 -12.74 -3.81 -1.76
CA ALA A 15 -12.85 -2.54 -1.04
C ALA A 15 -14.20 -2.39 -0.34
N GLY A 16 -15.28 -2.80 -0.97
CA GLY A 16 -16.61 -2.84 -0.35
C GLY A 16 -16.62 -3.75 0.88
N ILE A 17 -16.06 -4.95 0.77
CA ILE A 17 -15.92 -5.89 1.90
C ILE A 17 -15.04 -5.29 3.01
N LEU A 18 -13.88 -4.72 2.66
CA LEU A 18 -12.98 -4.09 3.61
C LEU A 18 -13.68 -3.01 4.43
N VAL A 19 -14.35 -2.06 3.77
CA VAL A 19 -15.02 -0.94 4.45
C VAL A 19 -16.14 -1.44 5.35
N SER A 20 -16.89 -2.46 4.92
CA SER A 20 -17.96 -3.05 5.73
C SER A 20 -17.46 -3.79 6.97
N LEU A 21 -16.23 -4.33 6.94
CA LEU A 21 -15.67 -5.10 8.05
C LEU A 21 -14.62 -4.33 8.86
N ALA A 22 -14.23 -3.13 8.44
CA ALA A 22 -13.11 -2.38 9.01
C ALA A 22 -13.27 -2.13 10.51
N GLU A 23 -14.47 -1.79 10.95
CA GLU A 23 -14.79 -1.56 12.36
C GLU A 23 -14.65 -2.83 13.21
N SER A 24 -15.16 -3.96 12.71
CA SER A 24 -15.04 -5.26 13.37
C SER A 24 -13.60 -5.76 13.44
N LEU A 25 -12.77 -5.40 12.46
CA LEU A 25 -11.36 -5.75 12.41
C LEU A 25 -10.46 -4.78 13.16
N ASN A 26 -11.02 -3.70 13.69
CA ASN A 26 -10.29 -2.62 14.35
C ASN A 26 -9.16 -2.04 13.47
N VAL A 27 -9.45 -1.85 12.18
CA VAL A 27 -8.54 -1.27 11.19
C VAL A 27 -9.08 0.02 10.61
N LEU A 28 -8.18 0.88 10.17
CA LEU A 28 -8.50 2.14 9.52
C LEU A 28 -8.65 1.91 8.02
N SER A 29 -9.88 1.83 7.53
CA SER A 29 -10.19 1.52 6.12
C SER A 29 -9.48 2.47 5.15
N TRP A 30 -9.42 3.77 5.44
CA TRP A 30 -8.74 4.74 4.60
C TRP A 30 -7.21 4.49 4.53
N VAL A 31 -6.59 4.05 5.64
CA VAL A 31 -5.16 3.68 5.67
C VAL A 31 -4.92 2.42 4.83
N CYS A 32 -5.83 1.44 4.91
CA CYS A 32 -5.77 0.25 4.06
C CYS A 32 -5.84 0.63 2.57
N ILE A 33 -6.76 1.53 2.19
CA ILE A 33 -6.91 1.98 0.80
C ILE A 33 -5.66 2.72 0.31
N VAL A 34 -5.06 3.58 1.13
CA VAL A 34 -3.79 4.26 0.81
C VAL A 34 -2.68 3.23 0.57
N SER A 35 -2.52 2.29 1.48
CA SER A 35 -1.50 1.24 1.35
C SER A 35 -1.72 0.31 0.16
N TRP A 36 -2.98 0.03 -0.17
CA TRP A 36 -3.36 -0.71 -1.37
C TRP A 36 -2.92 0.03 -2.66
N ALA A 37 -3.17 1.34 -2.72
CA ALA A 37 -2.71 2.16 -3.83
C ALA A 37 -1.17 2.18 -3.93
N LEU A 38 -0.48 2.25 -2.79
CA LEU A 38 0.99 2.19 -2.73
C LEU A 38 1.54 0.87 -3.29
N TYR A 39 0.86 -0.26 -3.07
CA TYR A 39 1.25 -1.53 -3.67
C TYR A 39 1.30 -1.45 -5.19
N TYR A 40 0.30 -0.87 -5.84
CA TYR A 40 0.33 -0.68 -7.29
C TYR A 40 1.39 0.33 -7.74
N ALA A 41 1.56 1.41 -6.99
CA ALA A 41 2.56 2.43 -7.27
C ALA A 41 4.01 1.91 -7.15
N SER A 42 4.25 0.89 -6.33
CA SER A 42 5.57 0.27 -6.16
C SER A 42 5.94 -0.71 -7.28
N GLY A 43 5.05 -0.93 -8.26
CA GLY A 43 5.24 -1.83 -9.39
C GLY A 43 4.52 -3.17 -9.28
N ALA A 44 3.72 -3.37 -8.23
CA ALA A 44 2.93 -4.59 -7.98
C ALA A 44 3.77 -5.88 -7.96
N GLY A 45 3.12 -7.05 -7.98
CA GLY A 45 3.82 -8.34 -7.90
C GLY A 45 4.53 -8.57 -6.56
N VAL A 46 5.37 -9.59 -6.49
CA VAL A 46 6.07 -9.97 -5.25
C VAL A 46 7.09 -8.90 -4.84
N GLU A 47 7.79 -8.29 -5.78
CA GLU A 47 8.76 -7.24 -5.50
C GLU A 47 8.08 -5.96 -4.99
N GLY A 48 6.94 -5.57 -5.60
CA GLY A 48 6.13 -4.46 -5.11
C GLY A 48 5.59 -4.72 -3.70
N LEU A 49 5.12 -5.95 -3.43
CA LEU A 49 4.67 -6.37 -2.09
C LEU A 49 5.77 -6.16 -1.04
N LYS A 50 6.97 -6.67 -1.29
CA LYS A 50 8.11 -6.56 -0.37
C LYS A 50 8.51 -5.11 -0.12
N LYS A 51 8.66 -4.32 -1.18
CA LYS A 51 9.05 -2.90 -1.09
C LYS A 51 8.00 -2.07 -0.37
N THR A 52 6.72 -2.32 -0.64
CA THR A 52 5.63 -1.59 0.03
C THR A 52 5.57 -1.93 1.51
N ILE A 53 5.63 -3.22 1.89
CA ILE A 53 5.64 -3.61 3.30
C ILE A 53 6.84 -3.00 4.03
N ALA A 54 8.05 -3.11 3.47
CA ALA A 54 9.25 -2.57 4.08
C ALA A 54 9.16 -1.05 4.28
N SER A 55 8.73 -0.31 3.25
CA SER A 55 8.56 1.14 3.32
C SER A 55 7.44 1.56 4.26
N ASN A 56 6.33 0.82 4.30
CA ASN A 56 5.22 1.10 5.22
C ASN A 56 5.66 0.93 6.68
N VAL A 57 6.36 -0.16 7.00
CA VAL A 57 6.86 -0.41 8.35
C VAL A 57 7.85 0.67 8.78
N THR A 58 8.84 1.01 7.96
CA THR A 58 9.79 2.06 8.30
C THR A 58 9.11 3.43 8.41
N GLY A 59 8.16 3.74 7.53
CA GLY A 59 7.45 5.01 7.53
C GLY A 59 6.61 5.22 8.79
N VAL A 60 5.84 4.20 9.23
CA VAL A 60 5.04 4.32 10.46
C VAL A 60 5.93 4.42 11.71
N ILE A 61 7.05 3.69 11.74
CA ILE A 61 8.04 3.80 12.83
C ILE A 61 8.64 5.21 12.87
N TYR A 62 9.04 5.75 11.73
CA TYR A 62 9.56 7.12 11.65
C TYR A 62 8.51 8.15 12.08
N GLY A 63 7.25 7.99 11.63
CA GLY A 63 6.15 8.84 12.09
C GLY A 63 5.99 8.85 13.60
N PHE A 64 6.05 7.68 14.23
CA PHE A 64 6.01 7.54 15.68
C PHE A 64 7.20 8.25 16.36
N ILE A 65 8.42 8.00 15.90
CA ILE A 65 9.64 8.59 16.49
C ILE A 65 9.66 10.12 16.32
N ILE A 66 9.16 10.65 15.20
CA ILE A 66 9.05 12.09 14.96
C ILE A 66 8.20 12.75 16.05
N VAL A 67 7.02 12.22 16.32
CA VAL A 67 6.10 12.81 17.31
C VAL A 67 6.61 12.65 18.72
N TRP A 68 7.06 11.45 19.06
CA TRP A 68 7.62 11.14 20.39
C TRP A 68 8.88 11.96 20.68
N GLY A 69 9.82 12.04 19.72
CA GLY A 69 11.04 12.81 19.85
C GLY A 69 10.78 14.32 19.94
N ALA A 70 9.83 14.84 19.18
CA ALA A 70 9.43 16.24 19.29
C ALA A 70 8.88 16.57 20.69
N GLY A 71 8.12 15.64 21.29
CA GLY A 71 7.62 15.75 22.65
C GLY A 71 8.72 15.80 23.71
N ILE A 72 9.77 14.99 23.54
CA ILE A 72 10.94 14.97 24.45
C ILE A 72 11.76 16.26 24.32
N LEU A 73 11.97 16.73 23.10
CA LEU A 73 12.76 17.94 22.85
C LEU A 73 12.11 19.21 23.43
N GLY A 74 10.79 19.29 23.43
CA GLY A 74 10.01 20.27 24.19
C GLY A 74 10.22 21.74 23.82
N PHE A 75 10.92 22.06 22.73
CA PHE A 75 11.11 23.46 22.29
C PHE A 75 10.16 23.80 21.11
N PRO A 76 9.84 25.10 20.91
CA PRO A 76 9.09 25.54 19.73
C PRO A 76 9.78 25.04 18.45
N TYR A 77 9.00 24.50 17.49
CA TYR A 77 9.49 23.97 16.22
C TYR A 77 10.20 22.61 16.28
N ALA A 78 10.29 21.94 17.44
CA ALA A 78 10.90 20.60 17.56
C ALA A 78 10.32 19.59 16.57
N LEU A 79 8.99 19.62 16.33
CA LEU A 79 8.34 18.77 15.34
C LEU A 79 8.90 18.99 13.92
N GLY A 80 9.09 20.25 13.53
CA GLY A 80 9.66 20.58 12.20
C GLY A 80 11.09 20.07 12.03
N VAL A 81 11.91 20.18 13.08
CA VAL A 81 13.28 19.65 13.09
C VAL A 81 13.27 18.12 12.96
N MET A 82 12.43 17.44 13.74
CA MET A 82 12.30 15.97 13.65
C MET A 82 11.82 15.54 12.27
N VAL A 83 10.81 16.22 11.71
CA VAL A 83 10.33 15.93 10.34
C VAL A 83 11.45 16.10 9.33
N ALA A 84 12.26 17.15 9.40
CA ALA A 84 13.37 17.38 8.47
C ALA A 84 14.42 16.26 8.52
N ILE A 85 14.80 15.84 9.73
CA ILE A 85 15.75 14.73 9.94
C ILE A 85 15.19 13.43 9.36
N PHE A 86 13.96 13.08 9.71
CA PHE A 86 13.38 11.79 9.29
C PHE A 86 12.98 11.78 7.82
N ALA A 87 12.59 12.91 7.22
CA ALA A 87 12.40 13.02 5.78
C ALA A 87 13.71 12.74 5.02
N PHE A 88 14.83 13.27 5.51
CA PHE A 88 16.14 12.93 4.97
C PHE A 88 16.43 11.43 5.10
N LEU A 89 16.18 10.82 6.27
CA LEU A 89 16.38 9.38 6.51
C LEU A 89 15.49 8.52 5.62
N MET A 90 14.23 8.93 5.38
CA MET A 90 13.31 8.25 4.43
C MET A 90 13.86 8.25 3.01
N CYS A 91 14.56 9.29 2.59
CA CYS A 91 15.24 9.33 1.29
C CYS A 91 16.54 8.51 1.32
N ALA A 92 17.34 8.63 2.38
CA ALA A 92 18.62 7.95 2.50
C ALA A 92 18.47 6.42 2.55
N GLN A 93 17.42 5.89 3.18
CA GLN A 93 17.15 4.43 3.22
C GLN A 93 16.97 3.82 1.82
N ALA A 94 16.64 4.61 0.80
CA ALA A 94 16.43 4.13 -0.57
C ALA A 94 17.71 3.57 -1.22
N HIS A 95 18.89 3.80 -0.65
CA HIS A 95 20.12 3.12 -1.06
C HIS A 95 20.06 1.61 -0.83
N ILE A 96 19.18 1.15 0.05
CA ILE A 96 18.91 -0.27 0.29
C ILE A 96 17.70 -0.66 -0.57
N SER A 97 17.89 -1.60 -1.49
CA SER A 97 16.92 -1.98 -2.52
C SER A 97 15.50 -2.26 -2.00
N ILE A 98 15.37 -2.92 -0.84
CA ILE A 98 14.07 -3.25 -0.26
C ILE A 98 13.32 -2.00 0.27
N PHE A 99 14.05 -0.95 0.64
CA PHE A 99 13.50 0.34 1.12
C PHE A 99 13.47 1.41 0.03
N SER A 100 13.70 1.04 -1.23
CA SER A 100 13.80 2.00 -2.35
C SER A 100 12.49 2.70 -2.70
N PHE A 101 11.35 2.24 -2.16
CA PHE A 101 10.05 2.86 -2.41
C PHE A 101 9.78 4.01 -1.44
N ILE A 102 10.44 5.14 -1.67
CA ILE A 102 10.35 6.36 -0.84
C ILE A 102 8.89 6.81 -0.59
N PRO A 103 7.98 6.87 -1.60
CA PRO A 103 6.60 7.31 -1.36
C PRO A 103 5.88 6.48 -0.31
N GLY A 104 6.19 5.18 -0.20
CA GLY A 104 5.62 4.31 0.82
C GLY A 104 5.96 4.77 2.24
N ALA A 105 7.20 5.13 2.51
CA ALA A 105 7.63 5.61 3.82
C ALA A 105 6.95 6.95 4.20
N PHE A 106 6.90 7.91 3.26
CA PHE A 106 6.23 9.20 3.49
C PHE A 106 4.74 9.05 3.74
N CYS A 107 4.03 8.28 2.90
CA CYS A 107 2.58 8.07 3.06
C CYS A 107 2.25 7.34 4.35
N SER A 108 3.08 6.41 4.80
CA SER A 108 2.87 5.67 6.04
C SER A 108 3.10 6.52 7.28
N ALA A 109 4.10 7.40 7.27
CA ALA A 109 4.27 8.41 8.32
C ALA A 109 3.09 9.40 8.33
N ALA A 110 2.64 9.86 7.15
CA ALA A 110 1.48 10.71 7.02
C ALA A 110 0.19 10.02 7.51
N ALA A 111 0.04 8.71 7.27
CA ALA A 111 -1.07 7.93 7.78
C ALA A 111 -1.10 7.89 9.31
N TYR A 112 0.06 7.76 9.95
CA TYR A 112 0.17 7.85 11.41
C TYR A 112 -0.22 9.24 11.93
N PHE A 113 0.22 10.31 11.28
CA PHE A 113 -0.16 11.68 11.63
C PHE A 113 -1.67 11.91 11.43
N GLY A 114 -2.23 11.47 10.32
CA GLY A 114 -3.65 11.58 10.01
C GLY A 114 -4.55 10.79 10.96
N ALA A 115 -4.04 9.71 11.56
CA ALA A 115 -4.74 8.94 12.58
C ALA A 115 -4.68 9.57 13.99
N GLY A 116 -4.04 10.73 14.13
CA GLY A 116 -3.95 11.48 15.37
C GLY A 116 -2.62 11.37 16.11
N ALA A 117 -1.66 10.64 15.58
CA ALA A 117 -0.27 10.57 16.04
C ALA A 117 -0.11 10.22 17.54
N LYS A 118 -0.98 9.37 18.05
CA LYS A 118 -0.97 8.90 19.45
C LYS A 118 -0.40 7.47 19.51
N PRO A 119 0.24 7.08 20.63
CA PRO A 119 0.73 5.72 20.79
C PRO A 119 -0.34 4.64 20.59
N GLU A 120 -1.58 4.90 21.00
CA GLU A 120 -2.71 3.97 20.94
C GLU A 120 -3.09 3.60 19.49
N VAL A 121 -2.91 4.53 18.53
CA VAL A 121 -3.26 4.28 17.12
C VAL A 121 -2.13 3.62 16.34
N PHE A 122 -0.94 3.49 16.91
CA PHE A 122 0.23 2.96 16.19
C PHE A 122 -0.03 1.56 15.62
N ILE A 123 -0.53 0.66 16.44
CA ILE A 123 -0.82 -0.72 16.02
C ILE A 123 -1.95 -0.75 14.97
N ALA A 124 -3.01 0.03 15.17
CA ALA A 124 -4.11 0.10 14.20
C ALA A 124 -3.64 0.63 12.84
N VAL A 125 -2.76 1.63 12.80
CA VAL A 125 -2.17 2.13 11.56
C VAL A 125 -1.26 1.08 10.92
N ALA A 126 -0.35 0.48 11.69
CA ALA A 126 0.60 -0.52 11.18
C ALA A 126 -0.12 -1.74 10.59
N THR A 127 -1.12 -2.28 11.30
CA THR A 127 -1.93 -3.40 10.81
C THR A 127 -2.74 -3.03 9.57
N SER A 128 -3.31 -1.82 9.53
CA SER A 128 -4.04 -1.32 8.36
C SER A 128 -3.15 -1.18 7.12
N LEU A 129 -1.91 -0.69 7.29
CA LEU A 129 -0.94 -0.58 6.20
C LEU A 129 -0.57 -1.96 5.63
N ILE A 130 -0.33 -2.94 6.49
CA ILE A 130 -0.01 -4.31 6.07
C ILE A 130 -1.22 -4.93 5.37
N LEU A 131 -2.41 -4.84 5.96
CA LEU A 131 -3.64 -5.39 5.38
C LEU A 131 -3.92 -4.80 4.01
N GLY A 132 -3.81 -3.47 3.85
CA GLY A 132 -4.01 -2.80 2.57
C GLY A 132 -3.03 -3.27 1.49
N THR A 133 -1.74 -3.44 1.84
CA THR A 133 -0.73 -3.97 0.92
C THR A 133 -1.07 -5.41 0.50
N VAL A 134 -1.50 -6.26 1.44
CA VAL A 134 -1.90 -7.66 1.16
C VAL A 134 -3.14 -7.71 0.27
N LEU A 135 -4.14 -6.87 0.52
CA LEU A 135 -5.32 -6.76 -0.33
C LEU A 135 -4.96 -6.30 -1.75
N GLY A 136 -3.99 -5.39 -1.89
CA GLY A 136 -3.43 -5.01 -3.18
C GLY A 136 -2.86 -6.21 -3.94
N PHE A 137 -2.05 -7.01 -3.27
CA PHE A 137 -1.47 -8.22 -3.84
C PHE A 137 -2.54 -9.27 -4.22
N VAL A 138 -3.51 -9.50 -3.36
CA VAL A 138 -4.62 -10.43 -3.62
C VAL A 138 -5.44 -9.96 -4.81
N SER A 139 -5.79 -8.66 -4.88
CA SER A 139 -6.56 -8.10 -5.99
C SER A 139 -5.85 -8.24 -7.33
N ASP A 140 -4.52 -8.08 -7.37
CA ASP A 140 -3.70 -8.25 -8.57
C ASP A 140 -3.70 -9.72 -9.05
N ILE A 141 -3.55 -10.67 -8.14
CA ILE A 141 -3.60 -12.11 -8.45
C ILE A 141 -4.99 -12.49 -8.99
N LEU A 142 -6.05 -12.05 -8.33
CA LEU A 142 -7.42 -12.33 -8.77
C LEU A 142 -7.71 -11.76 -10.15
N ALA A 143 -7.32 -10.50 -10.41
CA ALA A 143 -7.49 -9.87 -11.71
C ALA A 143 -6.78 -10.64 -12.83
N LYS A 144 -5.53 -11.06 -12.59
CA LYS A 144 -4.76 -11.88 -13.54
C LYS A 144 -5.40 -13.25 -13.78
N SER A 145 -5.98 -13.86 -12.76
CA SER A 145 -6.67 -15.16 -12.86
C SER A 145 -7.95 -15.08 -13.69
N ILE A 146 -8.72 -14.01 -13.53
CA ILE A 146 -9.93 -13.75 -14.33
C ILE A 146 -9.57 -13.60 -15.81
N MET A 147 -8.53 -12.85 -16.12
CA MET A 147 -8.07 -12.66 -17.50
C MET A 147 -7.61 -13.97 -18.16
N LYS A 148 -6.93 -14.85 -17.42
CA LYS A 148 -6.44 -16.13 -17.96
C LYS A 148 -7.57 -17.07 -18.35
N LYS A 149 -8.70 -17.02 -17.65
CA LYS A 149 -9.90 -17.83 -17.96
C LYS A 149 -10.63 -17.39 -19.23
N GLU A 150 -10.48 -16.14 -19.65
CA GLU A 150 -11.21 -15.56 -20.78
C GLU A 150 -10.42 -15.51 -22.11
N LYS A 151 -9.24 -16.12 -22.23
CA LYS A 151 -8.60 -16.23 -23.52
C LYS A 151 -9.46 -17.13 -24.42
N PRO A 152 -10.10 -16.64 -25.50
CA PRO A 152 -10.89 -17.45 -26.38
C PRO A 152 -9.95 -18.45 -27.06
N THR A 153 -10.36 -19.69 -27.11
CA THR A 153 -9.85 -20.66 -28.07
C THR A 153 -10.05 -20.06 -29.47
N VAL A 154 -8.99 -19.55 -30.08
CA VAL A 154 -9.04 -19.15 -31.48
C VAL A 154 -9.38 -20.39 -32.27
N SER A 155 -10.66 -20.51 -32.66
CA SER A 155 -11.13 -21.48 -33.62
C SER A 155 -10.38 -21.21 -34.93
N ASN A 156 -9.45 -22.09 -35.22
CA ASN A 156 -8.75 -22.17 -36.51
C ASN A 156 -9.78 -22.57 -37.57
N LYS A 157 -10.53 -21.61 -38.12
CA LYS A 157 -11.27 -21.82 -39.36
C LYS A 157 -10.24 -21.80 -40.48
N SER A 158 -9.72 -22.98 -40.78
CA SER A 158 -9.04 -23.28 -42.02
C SER A 158 -9.97 -22.83 -43.17
N SER A 159 -9.52 -21.84 -43.92
CA SER A 159 -10.06 -21.55 -45.23
C SER A 159 -9.66 -22.68 -46.20
N ASN A 160 -10.51 -23.67 -46.31
CA ASN A 160 -10.57 -24.50 -47.52
C ASN A 160 -11.50 -23.76 -48.49
N SER A 161 -10.92 -23.18 -49.50
CA SER A 161 -11.59 -23.00 -50.79
C SER A 161 -10.56 -23.16 -51.89
N SER A 162 -10.39 -24.38 -52.32
CA SER A 162 -9.94 -24.75 -53.63
C SER A 162 -11.05 -24.46 -54.65
N SER A 163 -10.74 -23.74 -55.66
CA SER A 163 -11.14 -23.97 -57.08
C SER A 163 -10.78 -22.77 -57.90
#